data_1caceda8d0efdd52b63f8c31c794d1cd
#
_entry.id   1caceda8d0efdd52b63f8c31c794d1cd
#
_cell.length_a   1.000
_cell.length_b   1.000
_cell.length_c   1.000
_cell.angle_alpha   90.00
_cell.angle_beta   90.00
_cell.angle_gamma   90.00
#
_symmetry.space_group_name_H-M   'P 1'
#
loop_
_entity.id
_entity.type
_entity.pdbx_description
1 polymer ?
#
loop_
_entity_poly.entity_id
_entity_poly.type
_entity_poly.pdbx_seq_one_letter_code
_entity_poly.pdbx_strand_id
1 'polypeptide(L)'
;LLTGTAYNREKLIPPGKGISNNDYTANFISFLKQSPRGNPWAFWFGTTEPHRGYENGIGQRMGKKLSDIERVPKFWPDNEIVRSDMLDYAIEVEHYDNHLGQILETLDKVRMLENTIVIATSDHGMPFPRCKGQAYDYSNHIPLAIRWPKGIEGNRRVVEDYVSFADLAPTLLETARIPEERSGMQPITGSSLFDIFSSPKSGQINTKRDFVLVGKERHDVGRPNNRGYPIRGIVKKDFLYIRNFETDRWPGGNPETGYLNCDGSPIKSLLIDQRRKGETKYWRMSFGKRKQTELYDLINDPDCVVNLAGNPKFYKVEKSLRVQLQIELKKQKDPRMFDRGFLFDKYPFVGDWNNFYERYMSGKKTPRTGWVNGSDYEKKPLD
;
A
#
# COMPACT_ATOMS: atom_id res chain seq x y z
N LEU A 1 -8.90 11.50 23.46
CA LEU A 1 -8.24 10.73 22.39
C LEU A 1 -9.25 10.46 21.29
N LEU A 2 -8.95 10.86 20.06
CA LEU A 2 -9.82 10.62 18.88
C LEU A 2 -9.97 9.14 18.55
N THR A 3 -8.99 8.31 18.93
CA THR A 3 -8.91 6.89 18.60
C THR A 3 -9.24 5.96 19.77
N GLY A 4 -9.66 6.48 20.91
CA GLY A 4 -9.92 5.65 22.10
C GLY A 4 -8.66 5.09 22.76
N THR A 5 -8.83 4.05 23.57
CA THR A 5 -7.76 3.37 24.31
C THR A 5 -7.22 2.21 23.48
N ALA A 6 -5.90 2.06 23.42
CA ALA A 6 -5.29 0.92 22.76
C ALA A 6 -5.50 -0.37 23.57
N TYR A 7 -5.92 -1.44 22.90
CA TYR A 7 -6.05 -2.78 23.45
C TYR A 7 -4.85 -3.63 23.00
N ASN A 8 -3.79 -3.63 23.81
CA ASN A 8 -2.51 -4.30 23.49
C ASN A 8 -1.86 -4.94 24.72
N ARG A 9 -2.64 -5.27 25.73
CA ARG A 9 -2.16 -5.86 27.00
C ARG A 9 -1.97 -7.37 26.92
N GLU A 10 -2.86 -8.06 26.19
CA GLU A 10 -2.79 -9.50 26.03
C GLU A 10 -1.65 -9.85 25.07
N LYS A 11 -0.85 -10.83 25.48
CA LYS A 11 0.38 -11.23 24.76
C LYS A 11 0.42 -12.71 24.48
N LEU A 12 1.09 -13.08 23.39
CA LEU A 12 1.39 -14.44 23.01
C LEU A 12 2.88 -14.63 22.71
N ILE A 13 3.31 -15.87 22.59
CA ILE A 13 4.63 -16.20 22.05
C ILE A 13 4.52 -16.21 20.52
N PRO A 14 5.20 -15.27 19.82
CA PRO A 14 5.11 -15.22 18.37
C PRO A 14 5.80 -16.43 17.72
N PRO A 15 5.37 -16.85 16.52
CA PRO A 15 5.98 -18.00 15.83
C PRO A 15 7.40 -17.72 15.31
N GLY A 16 7.82 -16.47 15.24
CA GLY A 16 9.15 -16.07 14.79
C GLY A 16 9.50 -14.64 15.16
N LYS A 17 10.76 -14.27 14.91
CA LYS A 17 11.24 -12.89 15.09
C LYS A 17 10.57 -11.96 14.08
N GLY A 18 10.26 -10.75 14.52
CA GLY A 18 9.58 -9.74 13.68
C GLY A 18 8.07 -9.77 13.87
N ILE A 19 7.50 -10.93 14.10
CA ILE A 19 6.07 -11.06 14.40
C ILE A 19 5.79 -10.49 15.80
N SER A 20 4.73 -9.71 15.91
CA SER A 20 4.32 -9.08 17.16
C SER A 20 3.97 -10.13 18.23
N ASN A 21 4.28 -9.81 19.47
CA ASN A 21 3.81 -10.60 20.61
C ASN A 21 2.39 -10.20 21.07
N ASN A 22 1.70 -9.32 20.36
CA ASN A 22 0.32 -8.97 20.69
C ASN A 22 -0.61 -10.14 20.34
N ASP A 23 -1.36 -10.62 21.31
CA ASP A 23 -2.50 -11.50 21.05
C ASP A 23 -3.67 -10.62 20.61
N TYR A 24 -3.77 -10.38 19.29
CA TYR A 24 -4.80 -9.50 18.73
C TYR A 24 -6.21 -10.00 19.02
N THR A 25 -6.42 -11.31 19.02
CA THR A 25 -7.72 -11.93 19.32
C THR A 25 -8.10 -11.74 20.78
N ALA A 26 -7.20 -12.02 21.72
CA ALA A 26 -7.47 -11.82 23.14
C ALA A 26 -7.69 -10.34 23.48
N ASN A 27 -6.96 -9.44 22.83
CA ASN A 27 -7.16 -8.00 22.97
C ASN A 27 -8.53 -7.55 22.43
N PHE A 28 -9.00 -8.12 21.30
CA PHE A 28 -10.35 -7.88 20.80
C PHE A 28 -11.43 -8.40 21.76
N ILE A 29 -11.25 -9.57 22.35
CA ILE A 29 -12.14 -10.12 23.37
C ILE A 29 -12.19 -9.19 24.59
N SER A 30 -11.05 -8.68 25.03
CA SER A 30 -10.97 -7.71 26.13
C SER A 30 -11.71 -6.41 25.81
N PHE A 31 -11.63 -5.94 24.56
CA PHE A 31 -12.42 -4.80 24.08
C PHE A 31 -13.93 -5.08 24.15
N LEU A 32 -14.40 -6.21 23.63
CA LEU A 32 -15.82 -6.56 23.63
C LEU A 32 -16.38 -6.65 25.04
N LYS A 33 -15.63 -7.21 26.00
CA LYS A 33 -16.03 -7.33 27.41
C LYS A 33 -16.22 -5.95 28.08
N GLN A 34 -15.45 -4.96 27.67
CA GLN A 34 -15.46 -3.61 28.22
C GLN A 34 -16.41 -2.67 27.49
N SER A 35 -16.83 -3.03 26.27
CA SER A 35 -17.76 -2.22 25.48
C SER A 35 -19.16 -2.26 26.09
N PRO A 36 -19.83 -1.09 26.27
CA PRO A 36 -21.18 -1.07 26.81
C PRO A 36 -22.15 -1.83 25.91
N ARG A 37 -22.96 -2.71 26.52
CA ARG A 37 -23.96 -3.50 25.79
C ARG A 37 -24.98 -2.59 25.11
N GLY A 38 -25.30 -2.91 23.86
CA GLY A 38 -26.30 -2.17 23.07
C GLY A 38 -25.82 -0.89 22.40
N ASN A 39 -24.61 -0.43 22.70
CA ASN A 39 -24.02 0.71 22.01
C ASN A 39 -23.29 0.30 20.74
N PRO A 40 -23.32 1.12 19.66
CA PRO A 40 -22.42 0.96 18.53
C PRO A 40 -20.97 1.08 18.95
N TRP A 41 -20.11 0.31 18.30
CA TRP A 41 -18.67 0.33 18.53
C TRP A 41 -17.90 0.25 17.22
N ALA A 42 -16.65 0.68 17.26
CA ALA A 42 -15.70 0.47 16.20
C ALA A 42 -14.39 -0.05 16.81
N PHE A 43 -13.79 -1.04 16.17
CA PHE A 43 -12.51 -1.61 16.57
C PHE A 43 -11.56 -1.58 15.38
N TRP A 44 -10.40 -0.97 15.56
CA TRP A 44 -9.33 -0.98 14.58
C TRP A 44 -8.41 -2.17 14.85
N PHE A 45 -8.51 -3.20 14.02
CA PHE A 45 -7.62 -4.34 14.03
C PHE A 45 -6.36 -3.99 13.22
N GLY A 46 -5.50 -3.15 13.80
CA GLY A 46 -4.25 -2.72 13.20
C GLY A 46 -3.10 -3.60 13.65
N THR A 47 -2.74 -4.59 12.87
CA THR A 47 -1.60 -5.45 13.14
C THR A 47 -0.31 -4.81 12.68
N THR A 48 0.82 -5.26 13.20
CA THR A 48 2.14 -4.93 12.66
C THR A 48 2.38 -5.71 11.36
N GLU A 49 1.87 -6.91 11.29
CA GLU A 49 1.99 -7.82 10.15
C GLU A 49 1.11 -7.35 8.98
N PRO A 50 1.61 -7.45 7.75
CA PRO A 50 2.88 -8.01 7.28
C PRO A 50 3.99 -6.97 7.08
N HIS A 51 4.12 -5.94 7.94
CA HIS A 51 5.23 -4.99 7.87
C HIS A 51 6.58 -5.69 8.08
N ARG A 52 7.61 -5.24 7.35
CA ARG A 52 8.93 -5.84 7.47
C ARG A 52 9.53 -5.78 8.85
N GLY A 53 10.34 -6.78 9.09
CA GLY A 53 11.09 -7.22 10.23
C GLY A 53 11.15 -8.74 10.24
N TYR A 54 10.97 -9.42 9.07
CA TYR A 54 10.86 -10.87 8.97
C TYR A 54 12.12 -11.58 9.45
N GLU A 55 11.93 -12.72 10.11
CA GLU A 55 13.00 -13.67 10.33
C GLU A 55 13.35 -14.34 8.99
N ASN A 56 14.56 -14.17 8.52
CA ASN A 56 15.01 -14.74 7.26
C ASN A 56 14.93 -16.27 7.27
N GLY A 57 14.25 -16.85 6.29
CA GLY A 57 14.02 -18.28 6.13
C GLY A 57 12.93 -18.86 7.04
N ILE A 58 12.12 -18.04 7.72
CA ILE A 58 11.02 -18.52 8.57
C ILE A 58 10.02 -19.33 7.75
N GLY A 59 9.73 -18.94 6.52
CA GLY A 59 8.80 -19.67 5.65
C GLY A 59 9.21 -21.12 5.47
N GLN A 60 10.47 -21.36 5.09
CA GLN A 60 10.99 -22.73 4.93
C GLN A 60 11.09 -23.47 6.27
N ARG A 61 11.50 -22.81 7.35
CA ARG A 61 11.54 -23.39 8.69
C ARG A 61 10.16 -23.85 9.19
N MET A 62 9.10 -23.15 8.79
CA MET A 62 7.71 -23.51 9.08
C MET A 62 7.10 -24.49 8.07
N GLY A 63 7.92 -25.10 7.22
CA GLY A 63 7.53 -26.19 6.33
C GLY A 63 7.08 -25.78 4.93
N LYS A 64 7.12 -24.49 4.59
CA LYS A 64 6.84 -24.05 3.22
C LYS A 64 7.98 -24.39 2.28
N LYS A 65 7.65 -24.63 1.02
CA LYS A 65 8.61 -24.97 -0.04
C LYS A 65 8.76 -23.79 -1.01
N LEU A 66 9.92 -23.64 -1.61
CA LEU A 66 10.13 -22.60 -2.64
C LEU A 66 9.15 -22.75 -3.81
N SER A 67 8.68 -23.97 -4.09
CA SER A 67 7.65 -24.26 -5.09
C SER A 67 6.25 -23.73 -4.75
N ASP A 68 5.98 -23.41 -3.48
CA ASP A 68 4.70 -22.85 -3.07
C ASP A 68 4.52 -21.40 -3.57
N ILE A 69 5.61 -20.76 -3.98
CA ILE A 69 5.56 -19.52 -4.75
C ILE A 69 5.29 -19.89 -6.21
N GLU A 70 4.05 -19.84 -6.62
CA GLU A 70 3.64 -20.20 -7.99
C GLU A 70 4.27 -19.28 -9.04
N ARG A 71 4.42 -17.98 -8.72
CA ARG A 71 4.91 -16.98 -9.65
C ARG A 71 5.74 -15.89 -8.94
N VAL A 72 6.94 -15.65 -9.45
CA VAL A 72 7.74 -14.47 -9.10
C VAL A 72 7.44 -13.35 -10.11
N PRO A 73 7.15 -12.11 -9.68
CA PRO A 73 6.97 -10.98 -10.58
C PRO A 73 8.18 -10.75 -11.49
N LYS A 74 7.96 -10.41 -12.76
CA LYS A 74 9.01 -10.26 -13.80
C LYS A 74 10.04 -9.15 -13.51
N PHE A 75 9.78 -8.30 -12.55
CA PHE A 75 10.70 -7.23 -12.13
C PHE A 75 11.69 -7.66 -11.06
N TRP A 76 11.69 -8.93 -10.65
CA TRP A 76 12.73 -9.58 -9.83
C TRP A 76 13.29 -10.81 -10.53
N PRO A 77 14.52 -11.24 -10.18
CA PRO A 77 15.01 -12.53 -10.66
C PRO A 77 14.27 -13.67 -9.95
N ASP A 78 13.88 -14.69 -10.70
CA ASP A 78 13.31 -15.88 -10.10
C ASP A 78 14.44 -16.80 -9.60
N ASN A 79 14.71 -16.76 -8.31
CA ASN A 79 15.72 -17.56 -7.64
C ASN A 79 15.35 -17.85 -6.19
N GLU A 80 16.17 -18.64 -5.52
CA GLU A 80 15.93 -19.07 -4.13
C GLU A 80 15.81 -17.90 -3.16
N ILE A 81 16.65 -16.87 -3.26
CA ILE A 81 16.64 -15.71 -2.37
C ILE A 81 15.29 -14.98 -2.46
N VAL A 82 14.78 -14.75 -3.67
CA VAL A 82 13.51 -14.06 -3.89
C VAL A 82 12.35 -14.90 -3.41
N ARG A 83 12.32 -16.18 -3.75
CA ARG A 83 11.26 -17.11 -3.32
C ARG A 83 11.22 -17.27 -1.80
N SER A 84 12.39 -17.37 -1.14
CA SER A 84 12.47 -17.45 0.31
C SER A 84 11.94 -16.20 0.99
N ASP A 85 12.32 -15.00 0.53
CA ASP A 85 11.84 -13.73 1.07
C ASP A 85 10.31 -13.55 0.88
N MET A 86 9.76 -14.06 -0.23
CA MET A 86 8.30 -14.11 -0.45
C MET A 86 7.60 -15.11 0.48
N LEU A 87 8.21 -16.23 0.81
CA LEU A 87 7.66 -17.18 1.80
C LEU A 87 7.69 -16.61 3.21
N ASP A 88 8.71 -15.85 3.57
CA ASP A 88 8.79 -15.18 4.86
C ASP A 88 7.64 -14.15 5.01
N TYR A 89 7.35 -13.40 3.94
CA TYR A 89 6.18 -12.52 3.89
C TYR A 89 4.86 -13.29 4.05
N ALA A 90 4.75 -14.46 3.44
CA ALA A 90 3.52 -15.28 3.54
C ALA A 90 3.21 -15.71 4.98
N ILE A 91 4.22 -15.98 5.82
CA ILE A 91 4.04 -16.29 7.24
C ILE A 91 3.40 -15.12 8.01
N GLU A 92 3.82 -13.90 7.69
CA GLU A 92 3.24 -12.70 8.31
C GLU A 92 1.77 -12.52 7.93
N VAL A 93 1.44 -12.74 6.65
CA VAL A 93 0.06 -12.68 6.16
C VAL A 93 -0.80 -13.76 6.82
N GLU A 94 -0.29 -14.99 6.94
CA GLU A 94 -1.00 -16.08 7.60
C GLU A 94 -1.23 -15.79 9.09
N HIS A 95 -0.28 -15.14 9.77
CA HIS A 95 -0.47 -14.73 11.17
C HIS A 95 -1.63 -13.72 11.30
N TYR A 96 -1.68 -12.72 10.42
CA TYR A 96 -2.80 -11.77 10.34
C TYR A 96 -4.13 -12.50 10.09
N ASP A 97 -4.18 -13.37 9.10
CA ASP A 97 -5.39 -14.10 8.70
C ASP A 97 -5.91 -15.02 9.82
N ASN A 98 -5.02 -15.71 10.53
CA ASN A 98 -5.38 -16.53 11.68
C ASN A 98 -6.07 -15.72 12.79
N HIS A 99 -5.55 -14.55 13.13
CA HIS A 99 -6.18 -13.67 14.12
C HIS A 99 -7.52 -13.12 13.63
N LEU A 100 -7.62 -12.75 12.35
CA LEU A 100 -8.89 -12.32 11.75
C LEU A 100 -9.94 -13.44 11.81
N GLY A 101 -9.56 -14.67 11.47
CA GLY A 101 -10.42 -15.85 11.59
C GLY A 101 -10.97 -16.03 13.01
N GLN A 102 -10.10 -15.98 14.02
CA GLN A 102 -10.49 -16.11 15.43
C GLN A 102 -11.38 -14.94 15.92
N ILE A 103 -11.18 -13.73 15.40
CA ILE A 103 -12.05 -12.58 15.66
C ILE A 103 -13.44 -12.82 15.08
N LEU A 104 -13.54 -13.31 13.86
CA LEU A 104 -14.82 -13.66 13.22
C LEU A 104 -15.56 -14.75 13.99
N GLU A 105 -14.86 -15.81 14.40
CA GLU A 105 -15.44 -16.86 15.27
C GLU A 105 -15.94 -16.30 16.61
N THR A 106 -15.19 -15.38 17.21
CA THR A 106 -15.58 -14.71 18.45
C THR A 106 -16.88 -13.94 18.27
N LEU A 107 -16.99 -13.14 17.19
CA LEU A 107 -18.19 -12.38 16.85
C LEU A 107 -19.39 -13.29 16.61
N ASP A 108 -19.18 -14.43 15.96
CA ASP A 108 -20.24 -15.42 15.73
C ASP A 108 -20.74 -16.04 17.02
N LYS A 109 -19.83 -16.52 17.89
CA LYS A 109 -20.16 -17.08 19.21
C LYS A 109 -21.01 -16.13 20.08
N VAL A 110 -20.74 -14.84 20.00
CA VAL A 110 -21.53 -13.82 20.73
C VAL A 110 -22.73 -13.26 19.94
N ARG A 111 -23.03 -13.84 18.77
CA ARG A 111 -24.15 -13.47 17.87
C ARG A 111 -24.12 -11.99 17.40
N MET A 112 -22.93 -11.43 17.25
CA MET A 112 -22.75 -10.06 16.77
C MET A 112 -22.32 -9.99 15.30
N LEU A 113 -21.84 -11.12 14.73
CA LEU A 113 -21.24 -11.17 13.39
C LEU A 113 -22.21 -10.73 12.28
N GLU A 114 -23.50 -11.05 12.42
CA GLU A 114 -24.53 -10.70 11.44
C GLU A 114 -24.75 -9.18 11.29
N ASN A 115 -24.54 -8.42 12.36
CA ASN A 115 -24.73 -6.96 12.39
C ASN A 115 -23.42 -6.19 12.57
N THR A 116 -22.30 -6.80 12.20
CA THR A 116 -20.98 -6.17 12.22
C THR A 116 -20.44 -6.04 10.80
N ILE A 117 -20.04 -4.82 10.43
CA ILE A 117 -19.28 -4.61 9.21
C ILE A 117 -17.83 -4.99 9.51
N VAL A 118 -17.32 -5.97 8.80
CA VAL A 118 -15.92 -6.37 8.84
C VAL A 118 -15.25 -5.96 7.53
N ILE A 119 -14.22 -5.14 7.60
CA ILE A 119 -13.43 -4.70 6.44
C ILE A 119 -12.01 -5.24 6.64
N ALA A 120 -11.59 -6.16 5.78
CA ALA A 120 -10.23 -6.67 5.74
C ALA A 120 -9.50 -6.08 4.54
N THR A 121 -8.37 -5.43 4.80
CA THR A 121 -7.58 -4.76 3.77
C THR A 121 -6.15 -4.50 4.25
N SER A 122 -5.32 -3.86 3.41
CA SER A 122 -3.98 -3.37 3.73
C SER A 122 -3.87 -1.90 3.33
N ASP A 123 -2.93 -1.16 3.90
CA ASP A 123 -2.69 0.26 3.60
C ASP A 123 -1.97 0.48 2.27
N HIS A 124 -1.14 -0.47 1.84
CA HIS A 124 -0.42 -0.48 0.56
C HIS A 124 -0.05 -1.92 0.17
N GLY A 125 0.53 -2.09 -1.02
CA GLY A 125 1.02 -3.38 -1.50
C GLY A 125 2.26 -3.89 -0.77
N MET A 126 2.77 -5.04 -1.20
CA MET A 126 3.88 -5.77 -0.57
C MET A 126 5.11 -4.87 -0.27
N PRO A 127 5.79 -5.06 0.90
CA PRO A 127 6.93 -4.23 1.33
C PRO A 127 8.24 -4.65 0.63
N PHE A 128 8.22 -4.68 -0.70
CA PHE A 128 9.33 -5.10 -1.56
C PHE A 128 9.72 -4.02 -2.55
N PRO A 129 10.93 -4.09 -3.15
CA PRO A 129 11.34 -3.19 -4.23
C PRO A 129 10.31 -3.15 -5.36
N ARG A 130 10.03 -1.98 -5.93
CA ARG A 130 9.02 -1.69 -6.95
C ARG A 130 7.56 -1.76 -6.48
N CYS A 131 7.27 -2.31 -5.31
CA CYS A 131 5.91 -2.38 -4.75
C CYS A 131 5.67 -1.24 -3.77
N LYS A 132 6.24 -1.29 -2.56
CA LYS A 132 6.04 -0.25 -1.54
C LYS A 132 6.48 1.14 -2.02
N GLY A 133 5.62 2.13 -1.80
CA GLY A 133 5.92 3.53 -2.10
C GLY A 133 6.03 3.85 -3.60
N GLN A 134 5.46 3.04 -4.47
CA GLN A 134 5.37 3.26 -5.93
C GLN A 134 3.90 3.46 -6.35
N ALA A 135 3.63 3.45 -7.66
CA ALA A 135 2.27 3.62 -8.20
C ALA A 135 1.88 2.53 -9.21
N TYR A 136 2.58 1.41 -9.19
CA TYR A 136 2.28 0.24 -10.04
C TYR A 136 1.14 -0.60 -9.44
N ASP A 137 0.65 -1.57 -10.19
CA ASP A 137 -0.45 -2.42 -9.75
C ASP A 137 -0.16 -3.08 -8.39
N TYR A 138 0.98 -3.72 -8.21
CA TYR A 138 1.42 -4.31 -6.93
C TYR A 138 1.57 -3.33 -5.76
N SER A 139 1.51 -2.03 -6.02
CA SER A 139 1.58 -0.99 -4.99
C SER A 139 0.22 -0.59 -4.46
N ASN A 140 -0.80 -0.58 -5.33
CA ASN A 140 -2.08 0.08 -5.09
C ASN A 140 -3.30 -0.83 -5.28
N HIS A 141 -3.19 -1.93 -6.01
CA HIS A 141 -4.24 -2.93 -6.14
C HIS A 141 -4.18 -3.87 -4.93
N ILE A 142 -4.62 -3.35 -3.79
CA ILE A 142 -4.57 -4.03 -2.51
C ILE A 142 -5.83 -4.85 -2.27
N PRO A 143 -5.76 -5.93 -1.47
CA PRO A 143 -6.93 -6.73 -1.15
C PRO A 143 -7.96 -5.89 -0.40
N LEU A 144 -9.23 -6.07 -0.74
CA LEU A 144 -10.35 -5.49 -0.02
C LEU A 144 -11.48 -6.51 0.06
N ALA A 145 -11.80 -6.95 1.26
CA ALA A 145 -12.95 -7.80 1.54
C ALA A 145 -13.87 -7.13 2.56
N ILE A 146 -15.15 -7.03 2.24
CA ILE A 146 -16.15 -6.43 3.13
C ILE A 146 -17.25 -7.47 3.39
N ARG A 147 -17.54 -7.73 4.67
CA ARG A 147 -18.60 -8.61 5.12
C ARG A 147 -19.56 -7.85 6.03
N TRP A 148 -20.84 -7.90 5.70
CA TRP A 148 -21.92 -7.35 6.54
C TRP A 148 -23.25 -8.01 6.15
N PRO A 149 -23.60 -9.19 6.73
CA PRO A 149 -24.77 -9.96 6.29
C PRO A 149 -26.09 -9.20 6.35
N LYS A 150 -26.29 -8.32 7.32
CA LYS A 150 -27.51 -7.50 7.42
C LYS A 150 -27.58 -6.34 6.43
N GLY A 151 -26.49 -5.95 5.81
CA GLY A 151 -26.44 -4.73 4.99
C GLY A 151 -25.91 -4.91 3.57
N ILE A 152 -25.41 -6.09 3.23
CA ILE A 152 -24.89 -6.41 1.89
C ILE A 152 -25.75 -7.53 1.30
N GLU A 153 -26.37 -7.26 0.16
CA GLU A 153 -27.10 -8.28 -0.59
C GLU A 153 -26.16 -9.27 -1.30
N GLY A 154 -26.54 -10.54 -1.30
CA GLY A 154 -25.78 -11.61 -1.92
C GLY A 154 -24.59 -12.07 -1.05
N ASN A 155 -24.05 -13.26 -1.38
CA ASN A 155 -22.94 -13.89 -0.68
C ASN A 155 -21.81 -14.22 -1.64
N ARG A 156 -20.55 -14.17 -1.16
CA ARG A 156 -19.34 -14.62 -1.88
C ARG A 156 -19.20 -13.97 -3.27
N ARG A 157 -19.57 -12.70 -3.39
CA ARG A 157 -19.49 -11.97 -4.64
C ARG A 157 -18.05 -11.49 -4.89
N VAL A 158 -17.67 -11.49 -6.14
CA VAL A 158 -16.49 -10.77 -6.61
C VAL A 158 -17.00 -9.54 -7.35
N VAL A 159 -16.61 -8.35 -6.91
CA VAL A 159 -16.99 -7.05 -7.46
C VAL A 159 -15.80 -6.49 -8.23
N GLU A 160 -16.05 -6.04 -9.46
CA GLU A 160 -15.02 -5.52 -10.38
C GLU A 160 -15.08 -4.00 -10.54
N ASP A 161 -16.00 -3.34 -9.85
CA ASP A 161 -16.04 -1.88 -9.76
C ASP A 161 -14.77 -1.35 -9.12
N TYR A 162 -14.25 -0.25 -9.64
CA TYR A 162 -13.11 0.42 -8.98
C TYR A 162 -13.54 1.06 -7.68
N VAL A 163 -12.86 0.69 -6.61
CA VAL A 163 -13.08 1.18 -5.25
C VAL A 163 -11.81 1.85 -4.73
N SER A 164 -11.95 3.02 -4.14
CA SER A 164 -10.87 3.73 -3.46
C SER A 164 -11.12 3.71 -1.94
N PHE A 165 -10.08 3.81 -1.14
CA PHE A 165 -10.25 4.02 0.31
C PHE A 165 -10.97 5.32 0.67
N ALA A 166 -10.98 6.30 -0.24
CA ALA A 166 -11.81 7.49 -0.08
C ALA A 166 -13.32 7.16 0.00
N ASP A 167 -13.73 5.98 -0.52
CA ASP A 167 -15.12 5.53 -0.51
C ASP A 167 -15.55 4.95 0.86
N LEU A 168 -14.59 4.57 1.72
CA LEU A 168 -14.92 3.98 3.02
C LEU A 168 -15.56 5.00 3.98
N ALA A 169 -15.06 6.23 4.00
CA ALA A 169 -15.58 7.26 4.89
C ALA A 169 -17.08 7.57 4.63
N PRO A 170 -17.51 7.90 3.39
CA PRO A 170 -18.93 8.14 3.11
C PRO A 170 -19.77 6.88 3.32
N THR A 171 -19.24 5.67 3.08
CA THR A 171 -19.94 4.42 3.36
C THR A 171 -20.22 4.25 4.87
N LEU A 172 -19.24 4.51 5.71
CA LEU A 172 -19.40 4.41 7.18
C LEU A 172 -20.33 5.48 7.72
N LEU A 173 -20.26 6.72 7.19
CA LEU A 173 -21.19 7.78 7.56
C LEU A 173 -22.64 7.42 7.19
N GLU A 174 -22.86 6.91 5.98
CA GLU A 174 -24.21 6.47 5.54
C GLU A 174 -24.72 5.31 6.40
N THR A 175 -23.87 4.33 6.70
CA THR A 175 -24.20 3.23 7.63
C THR A 175 -24.64 3.75 9.00
N ALA A 176 -23.93 4.75 9.52
CA ALA A 176 -24.23 5.37 10.81
C ALA A 176 -25.37 6.40 10.74
N ARG A 177 -25.92 6.67 9.54
CA ARG A 177 -26.94 7.71 9.27
C ARG A 177 -26.48 9.10 9.72
N ILE A 178 -25.19 9.39 9.52
CA ILE A 178 -24.60 10.69 9.83
C ILE A 178 -24.45 11.46 8.51
N PRO A 179 -25.13 12.60 8.33
CA PRO A 179 -24.92 13.46 7.17
C PRO A 179 -23.46 13.96 7.09
N GLU A 180 -22.91 14.10 5.89
CA GLU A 180 -21.51 14.50 5.69
C GLU A 180 -21.20 15.86 6.36
N GLU A 181 -22.14 16.80 6.31
CA GLU A 181 -22.01 18.14 6.91
C GLU A 181 -21.85 18.10 8.44
N ARG A 182 -22.32 17.03 9.08
CA ARG A 182 -22.21 16.80 10.53
C ARG A 182 -20.97 16.01 10.93
N SER A 183 -20.22 15.49 9.96
CA SER A 183 -19.03 14.66 10.22
C SER A 183 -17.83 15.46 10.74
N GLY A 184 -17.78 16.76 10.47
CA GLY A 184 -16.60 17.61 10.71
C GLY A 184 -15.43 17.35 9.77
N MET A 185 -15.61 16.50 8.77
CA MET A 185 -14.58 16.21 7.74
C MET A 185 -14.55 17.30 6.67
N GLN A 186 -13.41 17.42 5.99
CA GLN A 186 -13.35 18.17 4.73
C GLN A 186 -14.23 17.48 3.68
N PRO A 187 -14.67 18.18 2.61
CA PRO A 187 -15.50 17.58 1.57
C PRO A 187 -14.91 16.28 1.06
N ILE A 188 -15.72 15.23 1.11
CA ILE A 188 -15.29 13.86 0.75
C ILE A 188 -15.26 13.74 -0.78
N THR A 189 -14.18 13.19 -1.32
CA THR A 189 -14.03 12.95 -2.76
C THR A 189 -14.47 11.54 -3.18
N GLY A 190 -14.61 10.63 -2.23
CA GLY A 190 -15.12 9.28 -2.46
C GLY A 190 -16.64 9.22 -2.56
N SER A 191 -17.15 8.06 -2.94
CA SER A 191 -18.59 7.77 -3.05
C SER A 191 -18.94 6.56 -2.20
N SER A 192 -20.07 6.61 -1.48
CA SER A 192 -20.54 5.48 -0.68
C SER A 192 -20.67 4.20 -1.50
N LEU A 193 -20.34 3.06 -0.90
CA LEU A 193 -20.43 1.73 -1.51
C LEU A 193 -21.84 1.11 -1.41
N PHE A 194 -22.84 1.86 -0.96
CA PHE A 194 -24.21 1.33 -0.86
C PHE A 194 -24.81 0.96 -2.21
N ASP A 195 -24.38 1.58 -3.30
CA ASP A 195 -24.72 1.15 -4.66
C ASP A 195 -24.26 -0.28 -4.97
N ILE A 196 -23.10 -0.68 -4.43
CA ILE A 196 -22.55 -2.04 -4.52
C ILE A 196 -23.24 -2.97 -3.50
N PHE A 197 -23.46 -2.49 -2.26
CA PHE A 197 -24.05 -3.28 -1.18
C PHE A 197 -25.49 -3.73 -1.50
N SER A 198 -26.26 -2.88 -2.15
CA SER A 198 -27.68 -3.12 -2.51
C SER A 198 -27.84 -3.99 -3.77
N SER A 199 -26.80 -4.59 -4.29
CA SER A 199 -26.86 -5.48 -5.45
C SER A 199 -26.42 -6.89 -5.09
N PRO A 200 -27.15 -7.95 -5.45
CA PRO A 200 -26.70 -9.32 -5.25
C PRO A 200 -25.71 -9.82 -6.32
N LYS A 201 -25.42 -9.02 -7.35
CA LYS A 201 -24.63 -9.43 -8.53
C LYS A 201 -23.13 -9.42 -8.26
N SER A 202 -22.38 -10.23 -8.98
CA SER A 202 -20.92 -10.15 -9.16
C SER A 202 -20.56 -9.37 -10.42
N GLY A 203 -19.26 -9.08 -10.61
CA GLY A 203 -18.75 -8.31 -11.74
C GLY A 203 -18.92 -6.81 -11.52
N GLN A 204 -19.00 -6.06 -12.61
CA GLN A 204 -19.23 -4.62 -12.54
C GLN A 204 -20.71 -4.31 -12.23
N ILE A 205 -20.94 -3.63 -11.11
CA ILE A 205 -22.27 -3.27 -10.60
C ILE A 205 -22.67 -1.88 -11.09
N ASN A 206 -21.79 -0.90 -10.91
CA ASN A 206 -22.03 0.48 -11.26
C ASN A 206 -21.03 0.95 -12.33
N THR A 207 -21.49 1.14 -13.55
CA THR A 207 -20.65 1.56 -14.67
C THR A 207 -19.98 2.91 -14.51
N LYS A 208 -20.39 3.72 -13.53
CA LYS A 208 -19.74 4.99 -13.19
C LYS A 208 -18.45 4.80 -12.38
N ARG A 209 -18.26 3.62 -11.76
CA ARG A 209 -17.05 3.25 -11.04
C ARG A 209 -16.05 2.59 -12.02
N ASP A 210 -15.71 3.29 -13.09
CA ASP A 210 -14.92 2.76 -14.19
C ASP A 210 -13.44 3.18 -14.15
N PHE A 211 -13.00 3.85 -13.07
CA PHE A 211 -11.61 4.23 -12.85
C PHE A 211 -11.30 4.46 -11.37
N VAL A 212 -10.01 4.46 -11.04
CA VAL A 212 -9.48 4.90 -9.76
C VAL A 212 -8.23 5.74 -9.95
N LEU A 213 -8.04 6.73 -9.07
CA LEU A 213 -6.82 7.54 -9.03
C LEU A 213 -5.82 6.94 -8.04
N VAL A 214 -4.55 6.95 -8.42
CA VAL A 214 -3.43 6.54 -7.58
C VAL A 214 -2.36 7.62 -7.56
N GLY A 215 -1.57 7.70 -6.50
CA GLY A 215 -0.49 8.69 -6.47
C GLY A 215 0.14 8.87 -5.11
N LYS A 216 1.19 9.67 -5.09
CA LYS A 216 1.88 10.09 -3.86
C LYS A 216 2.57 11.44 -4.06
N GLU A 217 2.93 12.06 -2.96
CA GLU A 217 3.87 13.19 -2.92
C GLU A 217 5.20 12.78 -2.31
N ARG A 218 5.20 12.54 -1.01
CA ARG A 218 6.36 12.11 -0.24
C ARG A 218 6.00 10.85 0.52
N HIS A 219 6.88 9.85 0.45
CA HIS A 219 6.70 8.61 1.19
C HIS A 219 7.63 8.60 2.41
N ASP A 220 8.93 8.78 2.20
CA ASP A 220 9.90 8.69 3.26
C ASP A 220 11.00 9.77 3.13
N VAL A 221 12.00 9.70 3.98
CA VAL A 221 13.14 10.62 4.08
C VAL A 221 14.28 10.27 3.12
N GLY A 222 15.40 11.02 3.19
CA GLY A 222 16.65 10.66 2.50
C GLY A 222 16.80 11.21 1.09
N ARG A 223 15.97 12.19 0.70
CA ARG A 223 16.24 13.03 -0.49
C ARG A 223 16.70 14.43 -0.08
N PRO A 224 17.47 15.11 -0.93
CA PRO A 224 17.85 16.50 -0.70
C PRO A 224 16.65 17.39 -0.38
N ASN A 225 16.79 18.27 0.61
CA ASN A 225 15.77 19.25 1.04
C ASN A 225 14.43 18.59 1.45
N ASN A 226 14.45 17.36 1.96
CA ASN A 226 13.27 16.56 2.31
C ASN A 226 12.26 16.41 1.17
N ARG A 227 12.68 16.50 -0.09
CA ARG A 227 11.80 16.45 -1.26
C ARG A 227 11.16 15.09 -1.44
N GLY A 228 9.94 15.10 -1.96
CA GLY A 228 9.21 13.89 -2.34
C GLY A 228 9.55 13.41 -3.74
N TYR A 229 8.87 12.31 -4.14
CA TYR A 229 8.81 11.85 -5.53
C TYR A 229 7.34 11.83 -5.96
N PRO A 230 6.85 12.94 -6.54
CA PRO A 230 5.43 13.10 -6.83
C PRO A 230 4.99 12.31 -8.06
N ILE A 231 3.93 11.55 -7.87
CA ILE A 231 3.29 10.72 -8.88
C ILE A 231 1.79 10.98 -8.87
N ARG A 232 1.16 11.01 -10.05
CA ARG A 232 -0.28 10.88 -10.23
C ARG A 232 -0.53 9.83 -11.28
N GLY A 233 -1.53 9.00 -11.07
CA GLY A 233 -1.91 7.97 -12.02
C GLY A 233 -3.42 7.73 -12.02
N ILE A 234 -3.86 7.05 -13.06
CA ILE A 234 -5.23 6.58 -13.22
C ILE A 234 -5.20 5.14 -13.71
N VAL A 235 -5.99 4.30 -13.06
CA VAL A 235 -6.31 2.97 -13.56
C VAL A 235 -7.72 3.04 -14.11
N LYS A 236 -7.89 2.65 -15.37
CA LYS A 236 -9.19 2.59 -16.03
C LYS A 236 -9.21 1.46 -17.05
N LYS A 237 -10.26 0.64 -17.00
CA LYS A 237 -10.30 -0.61 -17.78
C LYS A 237 -9.03 -1.40 -17.48
N ASP A 238 -8.31 -1.80 -18.50
CA ASP A 238 -7.15 -2.66 -18.40
C ASP A 238 -5.82 -1.87 -18.43
N PHE A 239 -5.86 -0.55 -18.26
CA PHE A 239 -4.68 0.30 -18.39
C PHE A 239 -4.38 1.11 -17.14
N LEU A 240 -3.10 1.18 -16.80
CA LEU A 240 -2.54 2.10 -15.81
C LEU A 240 -1.71 3.18 -16.54
N TYR A 241 -2.12 4.44 -16.40
CA TYR A 241 -1.33 5.59 -16.86
C TYR A 241 -0.75 6.33 -15.66
N ILE A 242 0.55 6.63 -15.71
CA ILE A 242 1.30 7.32 -14.66
C ILE A 242 1.95 8.58 -15.22
N ARG A 243 1.89 9.67 -14.46
CA ARG A 243 2.68 10.88 -14.64
C ARG A 243 3.64 11.07 -13.47
N ASN A 244 4.95 11.05 -13.75
CA ASN A 244 6.03 11.44 -12.85
C ASN A 244 6.34 12.92 -13.06
N PHE A 245 6.39 13.71 -11.98
CA PHE A 245 6.58 15.16 -12.09
C PHE A 245 8.04 15.58 -11.95
N GLU A 246 8.83 14.83 -11.20
CA GLU A 246 10.22 15.16 -10.86
C GLU A 246 11.13 14.00 -11.25
N THR A 247 11.37 13.85 -12.56
CA THR A 247 12.04 12.67 -13.14
C THR A 247 13.54 12.61 -12.91
N ASP A 248 14.14 13.70 -12.47
CA ASP A 248 15.53 13.81 -12.02
C ASP A 248 15.75 13.21 -10.61
N ARG A 249 14.69 13.07 -9.83
CA ARG A 249 14.74 12.48 -8.48
C ARG A 249 14.68 10.94 -8.53
N TRP A 250 15.22 10.30 -7.50
CA TRP A 250 15.17 8.84 -7.35
C TRP A 250 13.82 8.40 -6.77
N PRO A 251 13.06 7.49 -7.45
CA PRO A 251 11.70 7.11 -7.03
C PRO A 251 11.66 6.35 -5.71
N GLY A 252 12.69 5.55 -5.41
CA GLY A 252 12.82 4.76 -4.17
C GLY A 252 13.58 5.46 -3.04
N GLY A 253 13.94 6.74 -3.19
CA GLY A 253 14.91 7.43 -2.33
C GLY A 253 16.31 7.42 -2.92
N ASN A 254 17.19 8.27 -2.43
CA ASN A 254 18.54 8.42 -2.94
C ASN A 254 19.41 7.18 -2.66
N PRO A 255 20.24 6.76 -3.63
CA PRO A 255 21.15 5.62 -3.45
C PRO A 255 22.09 5.74 -2.27
N GLU A 256 22.71 6.90 -2.09
CA GLU A 256 23.66 7.20 -1.01
C GLU A 256 23.04 7.16 0.38
N THR A 257 21.73 7.30 0.48
CA THR A 257 20.97 7.13 1.73
C THR A 257 20.28 5.78 1.84
N GLY A 258 20.60 4.82 0.96
CA GLY A 258 20.10 3.45 1.05
C GLY A 258 18.68 3.25 0.51
N TYR A 259 18.19 4.08 -0.43
CA TYR A 259 16.84 3.96 -1.01
C TYR A 259 15.76 3.86 0.06
N LEU A 260 15.69 4.84 0.97
CA LEU A 260 14.90 4.79 2.21
C LEU A 260 13.39 4.61 2.02
N ASN A 261 12.84 4.85 0.83
CA ASN A 261 11.43 4.56 0.53
C ASN A 261 11.14 3.06 0.32
N CYS A 262 12.15 2.20 0.42
CA CYS A 262 12.02 0.77 0.25
C CYS A 262 12.71 0.07 1.42
N ASP A 263 11.96 -0.78 2.12
CA ASP A 263 12.48 -1.52 3.26
C ASP A 263 13.64 -2.44 2.88
N GLY A 264 14.58 -2.63 3.81
CA GLY A 264 15.67 -3.59 3.69
C GLY A 264 15.13 -5.01 3.60
N SER A 265 15.67 -5.78 2.68
CA SER A 265 15.24 -7.15 2.43
C SER A 265 16.30 -7.94 1.67
N PRO A 266 16.28 -9.27 1.73
CA PRO A 266 17.11 -10.10 0.87
C PRO A 266 16.98 -9.74 -0.60
N ILE A 267 15.75 -9.49 -1.10
CA ILE A 267 15.51 -9.05 -2.49
C ILE A 267 16.19 -7.71 -2.77
N LYS A 268 16.02 -6.72 -1.90
CA LYS A 268 16.61 -5.39 -2.10
C LYS A 268 18.14 -5.46 -2.19
N SER A 269 18.77 -6.13 -1.24
CA SER A 269 20.22 -6.28 -1.20
C SER A 269 20.74 -7.05 -2.43
N LEU A 270 20.03 -8.11 -2.86
CA LEU A 270 20.34 -8.85 -4.09
C LEU A 270 20.37 -7.93 -5.31
N LEU A 271 19.33 -7.10 -5.50
CA LEU A 271 19.24 -6.21 -6.67
C LEU A 271 20.35 -5.15 -6.68
N ILE A 272 20.71 -4.63 -5.51
CA ILE A 272 21.79 -3.67 -5.35
C ILE A 272 23.15 -4.33 -5.66
N ASP A 273 23.39 -5.54 -5.16
CA ASP A 273 24.62 -6.29 -5.40
C ASP A 273 24.76 -6.70 -6.87
N GLN A 274 23.68 -7.13 -7.52
CA GLN A 274 23.67 -7.39 -8.97
C GLN A 274 24.06 -6.11 -9.76
N ARG A 275 23.50 -4.95 -9.41
CA ARG A 275 23.89 -3.69 -10.04
C ARG A 275 25.37 -3.39 -9.88
N ARG A 276 25.93 -3.59 -8.67
CA ARG A 276 27.36 -3.38 -8.40
C ARG A 276 28.26 -4.28 -9.23
N LYS A 277 27.75 -5.45 -9.65
CA LYS A 277 28.43 -6.39 -10.56
C LYS A 277 28.15 -6.11 -12.04
N GLY A 278 27.40 -5.04 -12.37
CA GLY A 278 27.07 -4.69 -13.76
C GLY A 278 25.72 -5.22 -14.26
N GLU A 279 25.00 -6.04 -13.47
CA GLU A 279 23.69 -6.59 -13.81
C GLU A 279 22.58 -5.62 -13.43
N THR A 280 22.27 -4.67 -14.30
CA THR A 280 21.41 -3.52 -13.93
C THR A 280 19.92 -3.72 -14.21
N LYS A 281 19.49 -4.82 -14.85
CA LYS A 281 18.12 -5.01 -15.32
C LYS A 281 17.08 -4.81 -14.21
N TYR A 282 17.12 -5.62 -13.17
CA TYR A 282 16.14 -5.63 -12.09
C TYR A 282 16.25 -4.41 -11.17
N TRP A 283 17.49 -3.95 -10.95
CA TRP A 283 17.72 -2.71 -10.21
C TRP A 283 17.09 -1.50 -10.92
N ARG A 284 17.24 -1.37 -12.26
CA ARG A 284 16.60 -0.30 -13.03
C ARG A 284 15.08 -0.33 -12.91
N MET A 285 14.47 -1.50 -12.95
CA MET A 285 13.03 -1.65 -12.78
C MET A 285 12.56 -1.22 -11.38
N SER A 286 13.36 -1.48 -10.34
CA SER A 286 13.00 -1.22 -8.94
C SER A 286 13.38 0.20 -8.48
N PHE A 287 14.57 0.67 -8.80
CA PHE A 287 15.16 1.91 -8.25
C PHE A 287 15.52 2.96 -9.28
N GLY A 288 15.66 2.61 -10.56
CA GLY A 288 16.09 3.53 -11.63
C GLY A 288 15.13 4.71 -11.81
N LYS A 289 15.67 5.83 -12.27
CA LYS A 289 14.89 7.03 -12.62
C LYS A 289 13.80 6.70 -13.64
N ARG A 290 12.67 7.39 -13.58
CA ARG A 290 11.48 7.10 -14.40
C ARG A 290 11.33 8.10 -15.54
N LYS A 291 10.68 7.67 -16.61
CA LYS A 291 10.19 8.60 -17.64
C LYS A 291 9.07 9.45 -17.10
N GLN A 292 8.83 10.60 -17.71
CA GLN A 292 7.75 11.51 -17.31
C GLN A 292 6.38 10.86 -17.39
N THR A 293 6.17 9.99 -18.40
CA THR A 293 4.92 9.26 -18.60
C THR A 293 5.19 7.78 -18.71
N GLU A 294 4.31 7.00 -18.09
CA GLU A 294 4.30 5.55 -18.18
C GLU A 294 2.88 5.09 -18.49
N LEU A 295 2.76 4.07 -19.33
CA LEU A 295 1.49 3.41 -19.68
C LEU A 295 1.70 1.92 -19.66
N TYR A 296 0.84 1.18 -18.97
CA TYR A 296 0.89 -0.26 -18.86
C TYR A 296 -0.45 -0.89 -19.19
N ASP A 297 -0.41 -2.01 -19.90
CA ASP A 297 -1.56 -2.89 -20.17
C ASP A 297 -1.59 -3.97 -19.08
N LEU A 298 -2.51 -3.84 -18.15
CA LEU A 298 -2.56 -4.70 -16.95
C LEU A 298 -2.99 -6.14 -17.25
N ILE A 299 -3.64 -6.39 -18.41
CA ILE A 299 -4.00 -7.75 -18.83
C ILE A 299 -2.77 -8.48 -19.38
N ASN A 300 -2.03 -7.83 -20.30
CA ASN A 300 -0.91 -8.46 -20.98
C ASN A 300 0.41 -8.29 -20.22
N ASP A 301 0.51 -7.29 -19.35
CA ASP A 301 1.68 -6.96 -18.53
C ASP A 301 1.28 -6.56 -17.09
N PRO A 302 0.70 -7.50 -16.31
CA PRO A 302 0.27 -7.21 -14.92
C PRO A 302 1.43 -6.80 -14.00
N ASP A 303 2.68 -7.12 -14.40
CA ASP A 303 3.89 -6.72 -13.68
C ASP A 303 4.36 -5.30 -14.01
N CYS A 304 3.70 -4.62 -14.95
CA CYS A 304 4.04 -3.25 -15.37
C CYS A 304 5.53 -3.10 -15.77
N VAL A 305 6.08 -4.02 -16.55
CA VAL A 305 7.49 -4.01 -16.96
C VAL A 305 7.73 -3.41 -18.33
N VAL A 306 6.68 -3.34 -19.18
CA VAL A 306 6.75 -2.81 -20.54
C VAL A 306 6.03 -1.47 -20.63
N ASN A 307 6.79 -0.36 -20.56
CA ASN A 307 6.19 0.98 -20.70
C ASN A 307 5.79 1.24 -22.16
N LEU A 308 4.49 1.37 -22.40
CA LEU A 308 3.86 1.61 -23.71
C LEU A 308 3.72 3.10 -24.06
N ALA A 309 4.05 4.02 -23.14
CA ALA A 309 3.91 5.45 -23.38
C ALA A 309 4.77 5.91 -24.58
N GLY A 310 4.17 6.70 -25.45
CA GLY A 310 4.78 7.16 -26.70
C GLY A 310 4.72 6.15 -27.86
N ASN A 311 4.17 4.95 -27.65
CA ASN A 311 3.95 4.01 -28.75
C ASN A 311 2.71 4.43 -29.56
N PRO A 312 2.82 4.66 -30.90
CA PRO A 312 1.73 5.10 -31.74
C PRO A 312 0.46 4.21 -31.65
N LYS A 313 0.61 2.90 -31.45
CA LYS A 313 -0.51 1.97 -31.31
C LYS A 313 -1.40 2.28 -30.12
N PHE A 314 -0.84 2.82 -29.05
CA PHE A 314 -1.53 3.14 -27.80
C PHE A 314 -1.82 4.63 -27.62
N TYR A 315 -1.52 5.47 -28.60
CA TYR A 315 -1.68 6.93 -28.51
C TYR A 315 -3.09 7.38 -28.07
N LYS A 316 -4.15 6.76 -28.62
CA LYS A 316 -5.54 7.10 -28.27
C LYS A 316 -5.84 6.80 -26.80
N VAL A 317 -5.41 5.65 -26.30
CA VAL A 317 -5.58 5.23 -24.92
C VAL A 317 -4.79 6.16 -23.99
N GLU A 318 -3.51 6.37 -24.27
CA GLU A 318 -2.65 7.29 -23.49
C GLU A 318 -3.24 8.68 -23.39
N LYS A 319 -3.67 9.26 -24.53
CA LYS A 319 -4.30 10.59 -24.59
C LYS A 319 -5.58 10.64 -23.77
N SER A 320 -6.45 9.64 -23.88
CA SER A 320 -7.71 9.57 -23.15
C SER A 320 -7.48 9.53 -21.63
N LEU A 321 -6.60 8.66 -21.16
CA LEU A 321 -6.28 8.50 -19.74
C LEU A 321 -5.61 9.76 -19.17
N ARG A 322 -4.68 10.37 -19.93
CA ARG A 322 -4.03 11.62 -19.55
C ARG A 322 -5.04 12.75 -19.36
N VAL A 323 -5.98 12.91 -20.31
CA VAL A 323 -7.00 13.95 -20.25
C VAL A 323 -7.94 13.71 -19.06
N GLN A 324 -8.40 12.49 -18.87
CA GLN A 324 -9.27 12.15 -17.74
C GLN A 324 -8.56 12.38 -16.41
N LEU A 325 -7.32 11.92 -16.24
CA LEU A 325 -6.52 12.17 -15.04
C LEU A 325 -6.46 13.67 -14.72
N GLN A 326 -6.18 14.52 -15.73
CA GLN A 326 -6.11 15.96 -15.54
C GLN A 326 -7.45 16.57 -15.12
N ILE A 327 -8.57 16.10 -15.70
CA ILE A 327 -9.91 16.55 -15.35
C ILE A 327 -10.22 16.21 -13.89
N GLU A 328 -9.98 14.97 -13.48
CA GLU A 328 -10.29 14.51 -12.12
C GLU A 328 -9.41 15.23 -11.07
N LEU A 329 -8.12 15.37 -11.32
CA LEU A 329 -7.23 16.11 -10.44
C LEU A 329 -7.60 17.60 -10.33
N LYS A 330 -8.04 18.24 -11.43
CA LYS A 330 -8.55 19.62 -11.38
C LYS A 330 -9.84 19.73 -10.57
N LYS A 331 -10.77 18.79 -10.68
CA LYS A 331 -11.98 18.72 -9.85
C LYS A 331 -11.64 18.67 -8.36
N GLN A 332 -10.62 17.89 -8.01
CA GLN A 332 -10.13 17.76 -6.64
C GLN A 332 -9.21 18.93 -6.21
N LYS A 333 -9.00 19.93 -7.07
CA LYS A 333 -8.13 21.08 -6.82
C LYS A 333 -6.69 20.69 -6.47
N ASP A 334 -6.17 19.61 -7.08
CA ASP A 334 -4.77 19.21 -6.89
C ASP A 334 -3.83 20.36 -7.25
N PRO A 335 -2.98 20.84 -6.34
CA PRO A 335 -2.10 21.98 -6.57
C PRO A 335 -1.19 21.83 -7.79
N ARG A 336 -0.81 20.59 -8.19
CA ARG A 336 0.02 20.33 -9.37
C ARG A 336 -0.67 20.67 -10.69
N MET A 337 -1.99 20.68 -10.70
CA MET A 337 -2.78 21.07 -11.89
C MET A 337 -2.90 22.59 -12.07
N PHE A 338 -2.39 23.37 -11.13
CA PHE A 338 -2.43 24.83 -11.08
C PHE A 338 -1.04 25.46 -10.86
N ASP A 339 0.02 24.76 -11.30
CA ASP A 339 1.42 25.18 -11.18
C ASP A 339 1.88 25.46 -9.73
N ARG A 340 1.20 24.84 -8.75
CA ARG A 340 1.47 25.00 -7.32
C ARG A 340 2.12 23.76 -6.68
N GLY A 341 2.70 22.87 -7.50
CA GLY A 341 3.37 21.65 -7.01
C GLY A 341 4.51 21.93 -6.03
N PHE A 342 5.14 23.11 -6.14
CA PHE A 342 6.19 23.56 -5.21
C PHE A 342 5.73 23.68 -3.75
N LEU A 343 4.42 23.78 -3.50
CA LEU A 343 3.88 23.85 -2.14
C LEU A 343 4.19 22.56 -1.36
N PHE A 344 4.18 21.41 -2.02
CA PHE A 344 4.47 20.14 -1.37
C PHE A 344 5.92 20.03 -0.89
N ASP A 345 6.86 20.65 -1.62
CA ASP A 345 8.26 20.71 -1.21
C ASP A 345 8.51 21.69 -0.04
N LYS A 346 7.56 22.62 0.20
CA LYS A 346 7.61 23.58 1.33
C LYS A 346 7.04 23.02 2.63
N TYR A 347 6.24 21.93 2.59
CA TYR A 347 5.72 21.33 3.80
C TYR A 347 6.87 20.75 4.64
N PRO A 348 6.98 21.14 5.91
CA PRO A 348 8.05 20.65 6.77
C PRO A 348 7.97 19.13 6.93
N PHE A 349 9.12 18.50 7.04
CA PHE A 349 9.18 17.14 7.55
C PHE A 349 9.25 17.23 9.09
N VAL A 350 8.28 16.62 9.77
CA VAL A 350 8.16 16.70 11.23
C VAL A 350 9.01 15.61 11.88
N GLY A 351 9.72 15.96 12.96
CA GLY A 351 10.50 15.03 13.77
C GLY A 351 11.99 15.00 13.42
N ASP A 352 12.66 14.03 14.02
CA ASP A 352 14.14 13.96 14.05
C ASP A 352 14.79 13.65 12.70
N TRP A 353 13.99 13.20 11.73
CA TRP A 353 14.45 12.90 10.37
C TRP A 353 14.53 14.12 9.44
N ASN A 354 14.14 15.30 9.93
CA ASN A 354 14.25 16.52 9.14
C ASN A 354 15.70 16.75 8.68
N ASN A 355 15.87 17.12 7.42
CA ASN A 355 17.17 17.31 6.75
C ASN A 355 18.11 16.09 6.88
N PHE A 356 17.53 14.88 6.82
CA PHE A 356 18.30 13.64 6.93
C PHE A 356 19.42 13.55 5.89
N TYR A 357 19.13 13.85 4.63
CA TYR A 357 20.07 13.77 3.53
C TYR A 357 21.30 14.66 3.77
N GLU A 358 21.10 15.94 4.07
CA GLU A 358 22.17 16.92 4.29
C GLU A 358 23.03 16.55 5.51
N ARG A 359 22.39 16.08 6.57
CA ARG A 359 23.08 15.62 7.79
C ARG A 359 23.94 14.39 7.49
N TYR A 360 23.38 13.42 6.79
CA TYR A 360 24.09 12.19 6.40
C TYR A 360 25.29 12.51 5.50
N MET A 361 25.08 13.28 4.43
CA MET A 361 26.13 13.63 3.47
C MET A 361 27.25 14.49 4.07
N SER A 362 26.93 15.29 5.09
CA SER A 362 27.94 16.09 5.83
C SER A 362 28.60 15.34 7.00
N GLY A 363 28.31 14.05 7.19
CA GLY A 363 28.84 13.24 8.29
C GLY A 363 28.28 13.59 9.68
N LYS A 364 27.21 14.38 9.75
CA LYS A 364 26.55 14.70 11.02
C LYS A 364 25.72 13.52 11.50
N LYS A 365 25.51 13.45 12.83
CA LYS A 365 24.65 12.42 13.43
C LYS A 365 23.25 12.46 12.84
N THR A 366 22.77 11.30 12.36
CA THR A 366 21.43 11.07 11.87
C THR A 366 20.68 10.09 12.78
N PRO A 367 19.34 10.10 12.80
CA PRO A 367 18.58 9.03 13.40
C PRO A 367 18.88 7.68 12.73
N ARG A 368 18.67 6.59 13.46
CA ARG A 368 18.81 5.24 12.90
C ARG A 368 17.74 4.99 11.84
N THR A 369 18.14 4.38 10.74
CA THR A 369 17.25 3.94 9.65
C THR A 369 17.10 2.42 9.71
N GLY A 370 16.51 1.92 10.81
CA GLY A 370 16.41 0.50 11.12
C GLY A 370 15.61 -0.34 10.12
N TRP A 371 14.90 0.32 9.22
CA TRP A 371 14.14 -0.34 8.16
C TRP A 371 14.94 -0.58 6.86
N VAL A 372 16.23 -0.24 6.80
CA VAL A 372 17.12 -0.56 5.68
C VAL A 372 18.40 -1.22 6.17
N ASN A 373 19.01 -2.06 5.33
CA ASN A 373 20.26 -2.73 5.65
C ASN A 373 21.45 -1.77 5.45
N GLY A 374 22.48 -1.87 6.29
CA GLY A 374 23.71 -1.07 6.13
C GLY A 374 24.40 -1.29 4.77
N SER A 375 24.24 -2.47 4.18
CA SER A 375 24.74 -2.82 2.85
C SER A 375 24.02 -2.12 1.70
N ASP A 376 22.84 -1.55 1.94
CA ASP A 376 22.00 -0.91 0.90
C ASP A 376 22.49 0.50 0.52
N TYR A 377 23.36 1.09 1.34
CA TYR A 377 23.90 2.43 1.12
C TYR A 377 24.96 2.42 0.02
N GLU A 378 24.84 3.32 -0.94
CA GLU A 378 25.88 3.53 -1.93
C GLU A 378 26.93 4.52 -1.40
N LYS A 379 28.22 4.19 -1.63
CA LYS A 379 29.34 5.02 -1.15
C LYS A 379 29.46 6.35 -1.90
N LYS A 380 28.90 6.43 -3.09
CA LYS A 380 28.95 7.62 -3.95
C LYS A 380 27.57 7.81 -4.60
N PRO A 381 27.17 9.06 -4.90
CA PRO A 381 26.00 9.33 -5.72
C PRO A 381 26.07 8.55 -7.06
N LEU A 382 24.91 8.16 -7.55
CA LEU A 382 24.74 7.56 -8.87
C LEU A 382 24.18 8.60 -9.84
N ASP A 383 24.56 8.51 -11.10
CA ASP A 383 24.09 9.39 -12.19
C ASP A 383 22.66 9.04 -12.64
#